data_9c50570521726d5c0653266c1b70f456
#
_entry.id   9c50570521726d5c0653266c1b70f456
#
_cell.length_a   1.000
_cell.length_b   1.000
_cell.length_c   1.000
_cell.angle_alpha   90.00
_cell.angle_beta   90.00
_cell.angle_gamma   90.00
#
_symmetry.space_group_name_H-M   'P 1'
#
loop_
_entity.id
_entity.type
_entity.pdbx_description
1 polymer ?
#
loop_
_entity_poly.entity_id
_entity_poly.type
_entity_poly.pdbx_seq_one_letter_code
_entity_poly.pdbx_strand_id
1 'polypeptide(L)'
;MSAIAGILHVDGRSVSDRMLDAMQAAAPPRGFDGTTRWHDGPVGFIRTAHATTREAVGEVQPLIGAESGIAILFDGRLDNRAELLDLLGWHGAALAAAPDPAIALALFERLGDGFVRRLVGDFAIALWQPREQRLLLLRSPFGWRPLLWTFDGKTFGFSTEPRGLVLGLGLPRRLNEAAIGEFISARFSTQEETFWQDIKRLQPGSALAVEQGRTRQWYWHDEPYDDLSHLSVAEHVARFRDLFDQALIATTRSNGPIAGHLSGGHDSSSVIARATELHRAGRIDRQIEAISARFPGEPQDETEFSSAVEAHLGITATVIGARRFDLETARAWCAATYQLPLRPNVLDTLPNACAHLEAGNGRVLLTGEGGDDWLNGSQAHWPDLLLQGRWLALLRDGLQRWPDRPGYVAARRVFYHSGMPLVSRRYRAQLFHPQLAYGAEAPPWVRADWAERIGLRDRWQDDHIPVRLKGFAQKNRFAVFTTARRHVNADNMLAYAESRGVEIRHPLHDLRLTRFYMGADGTTMRADGERKYLLREAMRGTLPEKVRLRRDKAVFATHLVDAISDILRERPIERMRCVELGWVEPAVLRQLLEPHLAWRAAGARDPLPSSLSPLWFALASDIWLENAFQL
;
A
#
# COMPACT_ATOMS: atom_id res chain seq x y z
N MET A 1 1.65 -11.30 -10.31
CA MET A 1 1.68 -10.00 -11.04
C MET A 1 2.79 -10.02 -12.05
N SER A 2 2.54 -9.42 -13.19
CA SER A 2 3.57 -9.18 -14.19
C SER A 2 4.60 -8.17 -13.66
N ALA A 3 5.75 -8.08 -14.28
CA ALA A 3 6.65 -6.95 -14.11
C ALA A 3 6.89 -6.31 -15.47
N ILE A 4 7.05 -5.00 -15.46
CA ILE A 4 7.35 -4.22 -16.67
C ILE A 4 8.66 -3.45 -16.47
N ALA A 5 9.44 -3.38 -17.53
CA ALA A 5 10.66 -2.58 -17.58
C ALA A 5 10.87 -2.04 -18.99
N GLY A 6 11.66 -0.99 -19.12
CA GLY A 6 12.00 -0.46 -20.44
C GLY A 6 13.09 0.59 -20.40
N ILE A 7 13.59 0.90 -21.60
CA ILE A 7 14.64 1.85 -21.88
C ILE A 7 14.15 2.79 -22.97
N LEU A 8 14.50 4.07 -22.86
CA LEU A 8 14.35 5.07 -23.93
C LEU A 8 15.66 5.86 -24.06
N HIS A 9 16.25 5.86 -25.22
CA HIS A 9 17.34 6.74 -25.57
C HIS A 9 16.82 8.03 -26.20
N VAL A 10 16.86 9.11 -25.45
CA VAL A 10 16.35 10.43 -25.92
C VAL A 10 17.24 11.08 -26.98
N ASP A 11 18.45 10.56 -27.19
CA ASP A 11 19.38 10.96 -28.25
C ASP A 11 19.15 10.18 -29.57
N GLY A 12 18.13 9.33 -29.63
CA GLY A 12 17.74 8.58 -30.83
C GLY A 12 18.53 7.30 -31.10
N ARG A 13 19.49 6.93 -30.23
CA ARG A 13 20.21 5.65 -30.35
C ARG A 13 19.24 4.47 -30.23
N SER A 14 19.43 3.45 -31.06
CA SER A 14 18.62 2.23 -30.96
C SER A 14 18.94 1.46 -29.68
N VAL A 15 17.90 0.92 -29.07
CA VAL A 15 17.99 -0.09 -28.00
C VAL A 15 18.39 -1.42 -28.62
N SER A 16 19.34 -2.14 -27.99
CA SER A 16 19.79 -3.45 -28.43
C SER A 16 19.21 -4.57 -27.55
N ASP A 17 19.08 -5.77 -28.13
CA ASP A 17 18.69 -6.97 -27.38
C ASP A 17 19.62 -7.20 -26.18
N ARG A 18 20.92 -6.96 -26.31
CA ARG A 18 21.88 -7.10 -25.21
C ARG A 18 21.52 -6.23 -23.98
N MET A 19 20.99 -5.04 -24.20
CA MET A 19 20.58 -4.16 -23.10
C MET A 19 19.33 -4.70 -22.41
N LEU A 20 18.36 -5.17 -23.18
CA LEU A 20 17.15 -5.80 -22.66
C LEU A 20 17.49 -7.11 -21.94
N ASP A 21 18.39 -7.92 -22.47
CA ASP A 21 18.90 -9.13 -21.82
C ASP A 21 19.55 -8.83 -20.46
N ALA A 22 20.36 -7.76 -20.38
CA ALA A 22 21.00 -7.36 -19.15
C ALA A 22 19.98 -6.93 -18.07
N MET A 23 18.96 -6.15 -18.46
CA MET A 23 17.88 -5.76 -17.56
C MET A 23 17.05 -6.96 -17.10
N GLN A 24 16.69 -7.86 -17.99
CA GLN A 24 15.93 -9.07 -17.68
C GLN A 24 16.71 -10.00 -16.76
N ALA A 25 17.98 -10.26 -17.05
CA ALA A 25 18.84 -11.12 -16.23
C ALA A 25 19.09 -10.56 -14.82
N ALA A 26 19.08 -9.23 -14.71
CA ALA A 26 19.22 -8.55 -13.42
C ALA A 26 17.93 -8.55 -12.60
N ALA A 27 16.76 -8.64 -13.22
CA ALA A 27 15.48 -8.62 -12.51
C ALA A 27 15.34 -9.87 -11.61
N PRO A 28 14.75 -9.74 -10.41
CA PRO A 28 14.41 -10.90 -9.58
C PRO A 28 13.46 -11.85 -10.32
N PRO A 29 13.47 -13.16 -10.00
CA PRO A 29 12.54 -14.11 -10.60
C PRO A 29 11.10 -13.69 -10.36
N ARG A 30 10.40 -13.40 -11.44
CA ARG A 30 8.96 -13.12 -11.51
C ARG A 30 8.43 -13.63 -12.85
N GLY A 31 7.10 -13.61 -13.03
CA GLY A 31 6.54 -13.93 -14.33
C GLY A 31 6.58 -15.40 -14.66
N PHE A 32 5.68 -16.14 -14.03
CA PHE A 32 5.57 -17.58 -14.18
C PHE A 32 4.98 -18.03 -15.53
N ASP A 33 4.44 -17.08 -16.31
CA ASP A 33 3.75 -17.34 -17.58
C ASP A 33 4.57 -16.85 -18.82
N GLY A 34 5.87 -16.56 -18.62
CA GLY A 34 6.80 -16.22 -19.68
C GLY A 34 7.26 -14.76 -19.70
N THR A 35 8.22 -14.48 -20.57
CA THR A 35 8.80 -13.13 -20.73
C THR A 35 8.76 -12.75 -22.20
N THR A 36 8.36 -11.52 -22.49
CA THR A 36 8.40 -10.91 -23.82
C THR A 36 9.36 -9.73 -23.84
N ARG A 37 10.04 -9.54 -24.95
CA ARG A 37 10.91 -8.40 -25.26
C ARG A 37 10.50 -7.80 -26.59
N TRP A 38 10.58 -6.50 -26.66
CA TRP A 38 10.27 -5.76 -27.88
C TRP A 38 11.10 -4.46 -27.89
N HIS A 39 11.54 -4.05 -29.04
CA HIS A 39 12.16 -2.75 -29.24
C HIS A 39 11.82 -2.18 -30.62
N ASP A 40 11.79 -0.85 -30.70
CA ASP A 40 11.60 -0.09 -31.93
C ASP A 40 12.43 1.21 -31.84
N GLY A 41 13.52 1.24 -32.62
CA GLY A 41 14.44 2.35 -32.61
C GLY A 41 14.98 2.66 -31.20
N PRO A 42 14.68 3.85 -30.64
CA PRO A 42 15.25 4.30 -29.37
C PRO A 42 14.56 3.70 -28.13
N VAL A 43 13.46 2.99 -28.28
CA VAL A 43 12.70 2.42 -27.16
C VAL A 43 12.80 0.91 -27.12
N GLY A 44 12.86 0.34 -25.92
CA GLY A 44 12.80 -1.09 -25.69
C GLY A 44 11.99 -1.43 -24.44
N PHE A 45 11.20 -2.50 -24.52
CA PHE A 45 10.29 -2.95 -23.46
C PHE A 45 10.52 -4.41 -23.10
N ILE A 46 10.34 -4.71 -21.82
CA ILE A 46 10.36 -6.06 -21.25
C ILE A 46 9.08 -6.24 -20.43
N ARG A 47 8.41 -7.36 -20.60
CA ARG A 47 7.36 -7.81 -19.71
C ARG A 47 7.62 -9.23 -19.25
N THR A 48 7.57 -9.47 -17.95
CA THR A 48 7.46 -10.81 -17.39
C THR A 48 6.01 -11.05 -16.98
N ALA A 49 5.37 -12.01 -17.64
CA ALA A 49 3.94 -12.23 -17.54
C ALA A 49 3.55 -13.04 -16.30
N HIS A 50 2.49 -12.64 -15.61
CA HIS A 50 1.82 -13.43 -14.59
C HIS A 50 0.31 -13.18 -14.67
N ALA A 51 -0.40 -14.05 -15.36
CA ALA A 51 -1.84 -13.94 -15.56
C ALA A 51 -2.57 -14.37 -14.28
N THR A 52 -3.34 -13.46 -13.71
CA THR A 52 -4.17 -13.72 -12.52
C THR A 52 -5.67 -13.59 -12.79
N THR A 53 -6.04 -13.07 -13.97
CA THR A 53 -7.44 -13.01 -14.42
C THR A 53 -7.60 -13.87 -15.68
N ARG A 54 -8.84 -14.27 -16.01
CA ARG A 54 -9.12 -15.08 -17.21
C ARG A 54 -8.74 -14.35 -18.49
N GLU A 55 -8.97 -13.04 -18.52
CA GLU A 55 -8.73 -12.19 -19.68
C GLU A 55 -7.23 -11.97 -19.96
N ALA A 56 -6.38 -12.19 -18.95
CA ALA A 56 -4.92 -12.07 -19.06
C ALA A 56 -4.24 -13.36 -19.55
N VAL A 57 -4.97 -14.49 -19.63
CA VAL A 57 -4.39 -15.77 -20.08
C VAL A 57 -4.09 -15.70 -21.57
N GLY A 58 -2.84 -15.95 -21.95
CA GLY A 58 -2.39 -15.89 -23.35
C GLY A 58 -2.17 -14.48 -23.91
N GLU A 59 -2.29 -13.45 -23.07
CA GLU A 59 -2.05 -12.07 -23.44
C GLU A 59 -0.56 -11.83 -23.78
N VAL A 60 -0.29 -11.20 -24.92
CA VAL A 60 1.05 -10.81 -25.34
C VAL A 60 1.20 -9.29 -25.27
N GLN A 61 2.29 -8.83 -24.67
CA GLN A 61 2.63 -7.41 -24.58
C GLN A 61 4.11 -7.16 -24.98
N PRO A 62 4.46 -5.92 -25.47
CA PRO A 62 3.54 -4.80 -25.61
C PRO A 62 2.43 -5.11 -26.62
N LEU A 63 1.22 -4.63 -26.33
CA LEU A 63 0.17 -4.58 -27.32
C LEU A 63 0.39 -3.32 -28.17
N ILE A 64 0.26 -3.46 -29.50
CA ILE A 64 0.52 -2.38 -30.45
C ILE A 64 -0.77 -2.02 -31.17
N GLY A 65 -1.14 -0.74 -31.15
CA GLY A 65 -2.28 -0.22 -31.88
C GLY A 65 -2.07 -0.32 -33.39
N ALA A 66 -3.01 -0.97 -34.07
CA ALA A 66 -2.86 -1.29 -35.49
C ALA A 66 -2.70 -0.05 -36.39
N GLU A 67 -3.39 1.05 -36.08
CA GLU A 67 -3.36 2.29 -36.87
C GLU A 67 -2.42 3.35 -36.26
N SER A 68 -2.37 3.41 -34.92
CA SER A 68 -1.59 4.40 -34.20
C SER A 68 -0.11 4.05 -34.10
N GLY A 69 0.23 2.75 -34.10
CA GLY A 69 1.55 2.26 -33.77
C GLY A 69 1.93 2.40 -32.30
N ILE A 70 1.01 2.85 -31.44
CA ILE A 70 1.25 3.05 -30.01
C ILE A 70 1.46 1.69 -29.35
N ALA A 71 2.57 1.55 -28.62
CA ALA A 71 2.87 0.35 -27.85
C ALA A 71 2.55 0.55 -26.37
N ILE A 72 1.76 -0.37 -25.78
CA ILE A 72 1.39 -0.34 -24.36
C ILE A 72 1.98 -1.55 -23.62
N LEU A 73 2.62 -1.27 -22.46
CA LEU A 73 2.83 -2.21 -21.38
C LEU A 73 1.86 -1.90 -20.24
N PHE A 74 1.25 -2.94 -19.72
CA PHE A 74 0.26 -2.85 -18.64
C PHE A 74 0.54 -3.94 -17.61
N ASP A 75 0.86 -3.52 -16.38
CA ASP A 75 0.88 -4.41 -15.22
C ASP A 75 -0.26 -4.05 -14.29
N GLY A 76 -1.22 -4.93 -14.11
CA GLY A 76 -2.35 -4.68 -13.23
C GLY A 76 -3.67 -5.27 -13.69
N ARG A 77 -4.76 -4.66 -13.24
CA ARG A 77 -6.13 -5.00 -13.62
C ARG A 77 -7.04 -3.74 -13.60
N LEU A 78 -8.10 -3.81 -14.41
CA LEU A 78 -9.17 -2.81 -14.42
C LEU A 78 -10.39 -3.37 -13.67
N ASP A 79 -10.89 -2.63 -12.68
CA ASP A 79 -11.97 -3.06 -11.79
C ASP A 79 -13.36 -2.53 -12.21
N ASN A 80 -13.41 -1.60 -13.17
CA ASN A 80 -14.65 -1.07 -13.76
C ASN A 80 -14.82 -1.44 -15.25
N ARG A 81 -14.40 -2.64 -15.64
CA ARG A 81 -14.40 -3.09 -17.05
C ARG A 81 -15.72 -2.87 -17.78
N ALA A 82 -16.85 -3.18 -17.14
CA ALA A 82 -18.17 -3.03 -17.77
C ALA A 82 -18.42 -1.58 -18.22
N GLU A 83 -18.15 -0.60 -17.37
CA GLU A 83 -18.28 0.82 -17.68
C GLU A 83 -17.34 1.25 -18.82
N LEU A 84 -16.12 0.69 -18.86
CA LEU A 84 -15.14 1.02 -19.90
C LEU A 84 -15.50 0.38 -21.25
N LEU A 85 -16.01 -0.84 -21.25
CA LEU A 85 -16.52 -1.50 -22.45
C LEU A 85 -17.72 -0.76 -23.03
N ASP A 86 -18.66 -0.35 -22.20
CA ASP A 86 -19.80 0.48 -22.60
C ASP A 86 -19.35 1.82 -23.19
N LEU A 87 -18.36 2.47 -22.54
CA LEU A 87 -17.77 3.72 -23.04
C LEU A 87 -17.14 3.56 -24.42
N LEU A 88 -16.51 2.41 -24.69
CA LEU A 88 -15.92 2.08 -25.98
C LEU A 88 -16.97 1.61 -27.03
N GLY A 89 -18.20 1.28 -26.58
CA GLY A 89 -19.20 0.63 -27.41
C GLY A 89 -18.85 -0.82 -27.75
N TRP A 90 -18.06 -1.46 -26.91
CA TRP A 90 -17.62 -2.84 -27.10
C TRP A 90 -18.61 -3.82 -26.47
N HIS A 91 -19.44 -4.41 -27.31
CA HIS A 91 -20.47 -5.36 -26.89
C HIS A 91 -20.22 -6.76 -27.47
N GLY A 92 -20.74 -7.76 -26.78
CA GLY A 92 -20.60 -9.18 -27.17
C GLY A 92 -19.45 -9.90 -26.46
N ALA A 93 -19.51 -11.24 -26.45
CA ALA A 93 -18.65 -12.09 -25.62
C ALA A 93 -17.15 -11.94 -25.94
N ALA A 94 -16.79 -11.82 -27.21
CA ALA A 94 -15.39 -11.66 -27.63
C ALA A 94 -14.77 -10.37 -27.12
N LEU A 95 -15.48 -9.25 -27.19
CA LEU A 95 -15.03 -7.94 -26.70
C LEU A 95 -15.07 -7.86 -25.19
N ALA A 96 -16.04 -8.52 -24.54
CA ALA A 96 -16.09 -8.63 -23.09
C ALA A 96 -14.88 -9.40 -22.52
N ALA A 97 -14.30 -10.31 -23.30
CA ALA A 97 -13.09 -11.07 -22.94
C ALA A 97 -11.78 -10.36 -23.31
N ALA A 98 -11.83 -9.15 -23.91
CA ALA A 98 -10.62 -8.40 -24.27
C ALA A 98 -9.70 -8.19 -23.05
N PRO A 99 -8.38 -8.32 -23.18
CA PRO A 99 -7.46 -8.10 -22.06
C PRO A 99 -7.44 -6.63 -21.66
N ASP A 100 -7.14 -6.35 -20.38
CA ASP A 100 -7.13 -5.01 -19.83
C ASP A 100 -6.26 -4.00 -20.59
N PRO A 101 -5.04 -4.34 -21.10
CA PRO A 101 -4.26 -3.44 -21.95
C PRO A 101 -4.96 -3.06 -23.26
N ALA A 102 -5.78 -3.92 -23.84
CA ALA A 102 -6.52 -3.58 -25.05
C ALA A 102 -7.60 -2.50 -24.77
N ILE A 103 -8.30 -2.63 -23.65
CA ILE A 103 -9.26 -1.61 -23.20
C ILE A 103 -8.54 -0.29 -22.90
N ALA A 104 -7.41 -0.35 -22.20
CA ALA A 104 -6.62 0.84 -21.84
C ALA A 104 -6.07 1.55 -23.09
N LEU A 105 -5.55 0.79 -24.09
CA LEU A 105 -5.05 1.34 -25.35
C LEU A 105 -6.16 1.99 -26.15
N ALA A 106 -7.31 1.34 -26.33
CA ALA A 106 -8.44 1.88 -27.07
C ALA A 106 -8.99 3.17 -26.42
N LEU A 107 -9.01 3.22 -25.09
CA LEU A 107 -9.39 4.44 -24.36
C LEU A 107 -8.35 5.54 -24.54
N PHE A 108 -7.06 5.22 -24.53
CA PHE A 108 -6.01 6.19 -24.78
C PHE A 108 -6.09 6.78 -26.19
N GLU A 109 -6.26 5.93 -27.22
CA GLU A 109 -6.45 6.36 -28.61
C GLU A 109 -7.66 7.29 -28.79
N ARG A 110 -8.72 7.07 -28.00
CA ARG A 110 -9.94 7.88 -28.07
C ARG A 110 -9.89 9.18 -27.24
N LEU A 111 -9.27 9.16 -26.06
CA LEU A 111 -9.36 10.22 -25.06
C LEU A 111 -8.02 10.91 -24.77
N GLY A 112 -6.90 10.44 -25.36
CA GLY A 112 -5.57 10.91 -25.04
C GLY A 112 -5.22 10.70 -23.56
N ASP A 113 -4.38 11.55 -22.99
CA ASP A 113 -3.92 11.47 -21.60
C ASP A 113 -5.07 11.45 -20.57
N GLY A 114 -6.25 11.97 -20.93
CA GLY A 114 -7.43 12.00 -20.06
C GLY A 114 -8.05 10.64 -19.76
N PHE A 115 -7.70 9.59 -20.52
CA PHE A 115 -8.26 8.25 -20.36
C PHE A 115 -8.05 7.69 -18.95
N VAL A 116 -6.91 7.99 -18.34
CA VAL A 116 -6.53 7.45 -17.03
C VAL A 116 -7.53 7.81 -15.93
N ARG A 117 -8.23 8.95 -16.04
CA ARG A 117 -9.28 9.38 -15.10
C ARG A 117 -10.52 8.48 -15.11
N ARG A 118 -10.70 7.70 -16.20
CA ARG A 118 -11.80 6.74 -16.34
C ARG A 118 -11.48 5.39 -15.71
N LEU A 119 -10.18 5.09 -15.48
CA LEU A 119 -9.74 3.80 -14.98
C LEU A 119 -9.97 3.68 -13.47
N VAL A 120 -10.58 2.57 -13.06
CA VAL A 120 -10.60 2.11 -11.67
C VAL A 120 -9.87 0.77 -11.64
N GLY A 121 -8.92 0.63 -10.72
CA GLY A 121 -8.12 -0.59 -10.58
C GLY A 121 -6.71 -0.31 -10.07
N ASP A 122 -5.91 -1.36 -10.02
CA ASP A 122 -4.50 -1.28 -9.67
C ASP A 122 -3.66 -1.51 -10.92
N PHE A 123 -2.91 -0.49 -11.32
CA PHE A 123 -2.11 -0.56 -12.55
C PHE A 123 -0.83 0.28 -12.49
N ALA A 124 0.16 -0.18 -13.27
CA ALA A 124 1.27 0.58 -13.79
C ALA A 124 1.28 0.43 -15.31
N ILE A 125 1.34 1.54 -16.04
CA ILE A 125 1.23 1.57 -17.50
C ILE A 125 2.43 2.31 -18.07
N ALA A 126 3.01 1.78 -19.16
CA ALA A 126 3.93 2.49 -20.04
C ALA A 126 3.39 2.52 -21.46
N LEU A 127 3.31 3.71 -22.06
CA LEU A 127 2.83 3.96 -23.42
C LEU A 127 3.94 4.61 -24.23
N TRP A 128 4.36 3.98 -25.33
CA TRP A 128 5.24 4.59 -26.33
C TRP A 128 4.43 5.10 -27.51
N GLN A 129 4.58 6.36 -27.82
CA GLN A 129 3.92 7.06 -28.93
C GLN A 129 4.98 7.37 -29.99
N PRO A 130 5.08 6.56 -31.04
CA PRO A 130 6.20 6.65 -31.98
C PRO A 130 6.19 7.95 -32.83
N ARG A 131 4.98 8.49 -33.14
CA ARG A 131 4.86 9.73 -33.91
C ARG A 131 5.32 10.94 -33.11
N GLU A 132 4.98 10.98 -31.82
CA GLU A 132 5.33 12.05 -30.88
C GLU A 132 6.70 11.87 -30.24
N GLN A 133 7.36 10.71 -30.45
CA GLN A 133 8.58 10.30 -29.73
C GLN A 133 8.44 10.51 -28.22
N ARG A 134 7.30 10.07 -27.68
CA ARG A 134 6.90 10.30 -26.30
C ARG A 134 6.68 8.99 -25.56
N LEU A 135 7.34 8.85 -24.42
CA LEU A 135 7.07 7.79 -23.45
C LEU A 135 6.22 8.35 -22.29
N LEU A 136 5.07 7.75 -22.02
CA LEU A 136 4.19 8.13 -20.93
C LEU A 136 4.11 6.97 -19.93
N LEU A 137 4.47 7.24 -18.67
CA LEU A 137 4.29 6.33 -17.54
C LEU A 137 3.13 6.79 -16.68
N LEU A 138 2.30 5.85 -16.20
CA LEU A 138 1.13 6.10 -15.37
C LEU A 138 1.09 5.12 -14.21
N ARG A 139 0.68 5.59 -13.03
CA ARG A 139 0.50 4.77 -11.84
C ARG A 139 -0.85 5.02 -11.19
N SER A 140 -1.54 3.95 -10.76
CA SER A 140 -2.84 4.01 -10.09
C SER A 140 -2.79 4.79 -8.76
N PRO A 141 -3.94 5.30 -8.26
CA PRO A 141 -3.98 6.18 -7.09
C PRO A 141 -3.47 5.55 -5.79
N PHE A 142 -3.59 4.24 -5.61
CA PHE A 142 -3.03 3.54 -4.45
C PHE A 142 -1.58 3.15 -4.60
N GLY A 143 -1.10 3.07 -5.85
CA GLY A 143 0.27 2.69 -6.16
C GLY A 143 0.65 1.27 -5.76
N TRP A 144 -0.31 0.33 -5.73
CA TRP A 144 -0.05 -1.08 -5.46
C TRP A 144 0.78 -1.78 -6.56
N ARG A 145 1.00 -1.09 -7.68
CA ARG A 145 1.95 -1.50 -8.73
C ARG A 145 3.15 -0.58 -8.66
N PRO A 146 4.31 -1.03 -8.17
CA PRO A 146 5.52 -0.21 -8.14
C PRO A 146 5.97 0.15 -9.55
N LEU A 147 6.44 1.37 -9.72
CA LEU A 147 7.08 1.82 -10.95
C LEU A 147 8.21 2.79 -10.60
N LEU A 148 9.43 2.34 -10.84
CA LEU A 148 10.66 3.07 -10.58
C LEU A 148 11.22 3.59 -11.88
N TRP A 149 11.98 4.68 -11.83
CA TRP A 149 12.59 5.26 -13.00
C TRP A 149 13.92 5.94 -12.68
N THR A 150 14.74 6.10 -13.70
CA THR A 150 16.02 6.82 -13.68
C THR A 150 16.21 7.59 -14.97
N PHE A 151 16.95 8.70 -14.94
CA PHE A 151 17.26 9.47 -16.13
C PHE A 151 18.59 10.21 -15.95
N ASP A 152 19.53 9.97 -16.85
CA ASP A 152 20.86 10.59 -16.86
C ASP A 152 21.01 11.74 -17.88
N GLY A 153 19.90 12.15 -18.51
CA GLY A 153 19.87 13.16 -19.58
C GLY A 153 19.99 12.58 -21.00
N LYS A 154 20.32 11.29 -21.16
CA LYS A 154 20.44 10.60 -22.46
C LYS A 154 19.64 9.31 -22.49
N THR A 155 19.68 8.57 -21.40
CA THR A 155 18.99 7.31 -21.24
C THR A 155 17.98 7.42 -20.11
N PHE A 156 16.72 7.19 -20.42
CA PHE A 156 15.65 7.00 -19.45
C PHE A 156 15.42 5.50 -19.28
N GLY A 157 15.35 5.05 -18.03
CA GLY A 157 15.03 3.68 -17.69
C GLY A 157 13.86 3.60 -16.72
N PHE A 158 13.00 2.60 -16.86
CA PHE A 158 11.96 2.31 -15.86
C PHE A 158 11.87 0.81 -15.59
N SER A 159 11.41 0.47 -14.38
CA SER A 159 11.21 -0.92 -13.97
C SER A 159 10.27 -1.01 -12.77
N THR A 160 9.59 -2.11 -12.64
CA THR A 160 8.85 -2.48 -11.42
C THR A 160 9.80 -2.62 -10.23
N GLU A 161 11.09 -2.92 -10.44
CA GLU A 161 12.06 -3.24 -9.40
C GLU A 161 13.40 -2.51 -9.54
N PRO A 162 14.08 -2.19 -8.41
CA PRO A 162 15.32 -1.41 -8.45
C PRO A 162 16.49 -2.19 -9.07
N ARG A 163 16.60 -3.50 -8.83
CA ARG A 163 17.75 -4.30 -9.23
C ARG A 163 17.93 -4.33 -10.75
N GLY A 164 16.83 -4.41 -11.50
CA GLY A 164 16.85 -4.32 -12.96
C GLY A 164 17.44 -3.01 -13.48
N LEU A 165 17.15 -1.88 -12.81
CA LEU A 165 17.73 -0.58 -13.15
C LEU A 165 19.21 -0.50 -12.76
N VAL A 166 19.56 -0.86 -11.53
CA VAL A 166 20.95 -0.75 -11.04
C VAL A 166 21.90 -1.59 -11.87
N LEU A 167 21.64 -2.88 -12.03
CA LEU A 167 22.53 -3.79 -12.73
C LEU A 167 22.32 -3.78 -14.25
N GLY A 168 21.07 -3.69 -14.71
CA GLY A 168 20.75 -3.74 -16.13
C GLY A 168 21.21 -2.52 -16.89
N LEU A 169 21.16 -1.34 -16.29
CA LEU A 169 21.68 -0.09 -16.87
C LEU A 169 23.09 0.26 -16.40
N GLY A 170 23.67 -0.52 -15.48
CA GLY A 170 25.00 -0.24 -14.92
C GLY A 170 25.06 1.05 -14.12
N LEU A 171 24.00 1.35 -13.37
CA LEU A 171 23.97 2.58 -12.56
C LEU A 171 25.02 2.52 -11.43
N PRO A 172 25.65 3.65 -11.09
CA PRO A 172 26.55 3.70 -9.96
C PRO A 172 25.78 3.44 -8.66
N ARG A 173 26.41 2.73 -7.73
CA ARG A 173 25.81 2.49 -6.40
C ARG A 173 25.98 3.74 -5.53
N ARG A 174 25.06 4.66 -5.63
CA ARG A 174 25.03 5.90 -4.85
C ARG A 174 23.87 5.87 -3.86
N LEU A 175 24.19 6.09 -2.58
CA LEU A 175 23.26 6.00 -1.47
C LEU A 175 22.49 7.31 -1.31
N ASN A 176 21.18 7.24 -1.13
CA ASN A 176 20.37 8.38 -0.71
C ASN A 176 20.25 8.39 0.82
N GLU A 177 21.25 8.97 1.49
CA GLU A 177 21.27 9.04 2.96
C GLU A 177 20.04 9.77 3.52
N ALA A 178 19.50 10.75 2.81
CA ALA A 178 18.34 11.51 3.27
C ALA A 178 17.07 10.63 3.32
N ALA A 179 16.83 9.80 2.30
CA ALA A 179 15.71 8.85 2.30
C ALA A 179 15.86 7.77 3.37
N ILE A 180 17.10 7.29 3.61
CA ILE A 180 17.38 6.35 4.72
C ILE A 180 17.16 7.02 6.07
N GLY A 181 17.56 8.29 6.22
CA GLY A 181 17.33 9.06 7.43
C GLY A 181 15.85 9.21 7.77
N GLU A 182 15.01 9.47 6.78
CA GLU A 182 13.55 9.45 6.95
C GLU A 182 13.04 8.08 7.42
N PHE A 183 13.53 7.01 6.79
CA PHE A 183 13.13 5.64 7.15
C PHE A 183 13.53 5.30 8.60
N ILE A 184 14.78 5.51 8.99
CA ILE A 184 15.28 5.26 10.35
C ILE A 184 14.54 6.12 11.37
N SER A 185 14.18 7.37 11.00
CA SER A 185 13.41 8.28 11.84
C SER A 185 11.93 7.88 11.97
N ALA A 186 11.46 6.90 11.21
CA ALA A 186 10.05 6.55 11.05
C ALA A 186 9.17 7.72 10.58
N ARG A 187 9.73 8.67 9.85
CA ARG A 187 9.07 9.87 9.33
C ARG A 187 9.34 9.97 7.84
N PHE A 188 8.31 9.95 7.04
CA PHE A 188 8.38 9.92 5.60
C PHE A 188 7.74 11.18 5.04
N SER A 189 8.52 12.01 4.35
CA SER A 189 8.06 13.23 3.69
C SER A 189 7.86 13.03 2.19
N THR A 190 8.66 12.17 1.57
CA THR A 190 8.61 11.96 0.13
C THR A 190 8.11 10.56 -0.24
N GLN A 191 7.34 10.49 -1.31
CA GLN A 191 6.92 9.24 -1.95
C GLN A 191 7.74 8.93 -3.20
N GLU A 192 8.53 9.90 -3.69
CA GLU A 192 9.28 9.81 -4.93
C GLU A 192 10.66 9.18 -4.72
N GLU A 193 11.33 9.52 -3.63
CA GLU A 193 12.70 9.07 -3.39
C GLU A 193 12.78 7.60 -2.99
N THR A 194 13.88 6.95 -3.40
CA THR A 194 14.27 5.61 -2.95
C THR A 194 15.61 5.70 -2.20
N PHE A 195 16.08 4.57 -1.66
CA PHE A 195 17.41 4.51 -1.03
C PHE A 195 18.57 4.60 -2.02
N TRP A 196 18.28 4.48 -3.31
CA TRP A 196 19.21 4.67 -4.42
C TRP A 196 19.13 6.11 -4.91
N GLN A 197 20.24 6.84 -4.91
CA GLN A 197 20.29 8.27 -5.27
C GLN A 197 19.73 8.55 -6.67
N ASP A 198 19.98 7.65 -7.61
CA ASP A 198 19.65 7.83 -9.03
C ASP A 198 18.34 7.16 -9.45
N ILE A 199 17.63 6.54 -8.51
CA ILE A 199 16.36 5.86 -8.79
C ILE A 199 15.23 6.55 -8.03
N LYS A 200 14.24 6.97 -8.77
CA LYS A 200 13.02 7.58 -8.26
C LYS A 200 11.83 6.65 -8.41
N ARG A 201 10.82 6.86 -7.58
CA ARG A 201 9.52 6.20 -7.70
C ARG A 201 8.53 7.12 -8.39
N LEU A 202 7.79 6.62 -9.39
CA LEU A 202 6.62 7.35 -9.86
C LEU A 202 5.56 7.35 -8.74
N GLN A 203 5.15 8.54 -8.32
CA GLN A 203 4.21 8.69 -7.21
C GLN A 203 2.84 8.08 -7.56
N PRO A 204 2.10 7.54 -6.57
CA PRO A 204 0.73 7.11 -6.77
C PRO A 204 -0.15 8.22 -7.34
N GLY A 205 -1.07 7.87 -8.23
CA GLY A 205 -1.95 8.84 -8.88
C GLY A 205 -1.24 9.82 -9.82
N SER A 206 0.00 9.52 -10.20
CA SER A 206 0.81 10.41 -11.04
C SER A 206 1.08 9.83 -12.42
N ALA A 207 1.40 10.73 -13.33
CA ALA A 207 1.88 10.47 -14.67
C ALA A 207 3.27 11.10 -14.85
N LEU A 208 4.12 10.50 -15.69
CA LEU A 208 5.41 11.02 -16.10
C LEU A 208 5.56 10.87 -17.61
N ALA A 209 5.76 11.97 -18.31
CA ALA A 209 6.09 11.98 -19.74
C ALA A 209 7.58 12.24 -19.92
N VAL A 210 8.17 11.51 -20.87
CA VAL A 210 9.51 11.74 -21.39
C VAL A 210 9.37 12.11 -22.86
N GLU A 211 9.70 13.35 -23.18
CA GLU A 211 9.59 13.89 -24.54
C GLU A 211 10.67 14.95 -24.78
N GLN A 212 11.24 14.98 -25.96
CA GLN A 212 12.29 15.96 -26.35
C GLN A 212 13.44 16.06 -25.34
N GLY A 213 13.85 14.94 -24.75
CA GLY A 213 14.96 14.89 -23.77
C GLY A 213 14.62 15.48 -22.39
N ARG A 214 13.34 15.70 -22.09
CA ARG A 214 12.89 16.25 -20.80
C ARG A 214 11.87 15.33 -20.14
N THR A 215 11.83 15.37 -18.83
CA THR A 215 10.81 14.68 -18.04
C THR A 215 9.81 15.70 -17.50
N ARG A 216 8.52 15.36 -17.56
CA ARG A 216 7.45 16.14 -16.94
C ARG A 216 6.57 15.19 -16.13
N GLN A 217 6.46 15.41 -14.83
CA GLN A 217 5.60 14.67 -13.93
C GLN A 217 4.42 15.53 -13.47
N TRP A 218 3.23 14.93 -13.34
CA TRP A 218 2.06 15.60 -12.79
C TRP A 218 1.18 14.60 -12.05
N TYR A 219 0.41 15.10 -11.09
CA TYR A 219 -0.62 14.35 -10.39
C TYR A 219 -1.90 14.37 -11.23
N TRP A 220 -2.37 13.21 -11.71
CA TRP A 220 -3.55 13.12 -12.56
C TRP A 220 -4.83 12.84 -11.78
N HIS A 221 -4.73 12.30 -10.55
CA HIS A 221 -5.85 12.00 -9.67
C HIS A 221 -6.25 13.23 -8.83
N ASP A 222 -6.59 14.33 -9.49
CA ASP A 222 -6.83 15.65 -8.92
C ASP A 222 -8.32 16.06 -8.95
N GLU A 223 -9.22 15.14 -9.27
CA GLU A 223 -10.65 15.40 -9.28
C GLU A 223 -11.18 15.68 -7.86
N PRO A 224 -12.08 16.68 -7.70
CA PRO A 224 -12.69 16.97 -6.42
C PRO A 224 -13.55 15.81 -5.95
N TYR A 225 -13.61 15.62 -4.66
CA TYR A 225 -14.48 14.62 -4.05
C TYR A 225 -15.89 15.19 -3.84
N ASP A 226 -16.90 14.37 -4.09
CA ASP A 226 -18.30 14.74 -3.85
C ASP A 226 -18.53 15.04 -2.36
N ASP A 227 -19.45 15.97 -2.09
CA ASP A 227 -19.91 16.23 -0.73
C ASP A 227 -21.13 15.35 -0.43
N LEU A 228 -20.92 14.34 0.39
CA LEU A 228 -21.96 13.39 0.81
C LEU A 228 -22.53 13.70 2.20
N SER A 229 -22.25 14.88 2.75
CA SER A 229 -22.72 15.27 4.10
C SER A 229 -24.24 15.39 4.22
N HIS A 230 -24.94 15.48 3.09
CA HIS A 230 -26.40 15.52 3.01
C HIS A 230 -27.06 14.14 3.20
N LEU A 231 -26.31 13.03 3.06
CA LEU A 231 -26.85 11.69 3.24
C LEU A 231 -27.07 11.36 4.70
N SER A 232 -28.14 10.66 5.00
CA SER A 232 -28.39 10.06 6.31
C SER A 232 -27.39 8.93 6.61
N VAL A 233 -27.28 8.55 7.89
CA VAL A 233 -26.43 7.44 8.31
C VAL A 233 -26.83 6.13 7.61
N ALA A 234 -28.12 5.87 7.45
CA ALA A 234 -28.62 4.67 6.77
C ALA A 234 -28.21 4.64 5.29
N GLU A 235 -28.31 5.78 4.59
CA GLU A 235 -27.88 5.90 3.19
C GLU A 235 -26.37 5.73 3.05
N HIS A 236 -25.56 6.26 3.98
CA HIS A 236 -24.11 5.99 4.01
C HIS A 236 -23.82 4.50 4.16
N VAL A 237 -24.49 3.79 5.07
CA VAL A 237 -24.32 2.35 5.28
C VAL A 237 -24.70 1.57 4.03
N ALA A 238 -25.83 1.88 3.42
CA ALA A 238 -26.31 1.22 2.20
C ALA A 238 -25.34 1.46 1.03
N ARG A 239 -24.89 2.71 0.83
CA ARG A 239 -23.92 3.06 -0.20
C ARG A 239 -22.58 2.39 0.00
N PHE A 240 -22.08 2.35 1.24
CA PHE A 240 -20.86 1.64 1.59
C PHE A 240 -20.95 0.15 1.21
N ARG A 241 -22.08 -0.52 1.59
CA ARG A 241 -22.29 -1.93 1.30
C ARG A 241 -22.30 -2.21 -0.20
N ASP A 242 -22.99 -1.41 -0.98
CA ASP A 242 -23.03 -1.54 -2.45
C ASP A 242 -21.64 -1.37 -3.08
N LEU A 243 -20.87 -0.35 -2.69
CA LEU A 243 -19.52 -0.13 -3.18
C LEU A 243 -18.55 -1.23 -2.75
N PHE A 244 -18.71 -1.77 -1.54
CA PHE A 244 -17.92 -2.90 -1.06
C PHE A 244 -18.23 -4.18 -1.84
N ASP A 245 -19.49 -4.42 -2.21
CA ASP A 245 -19.87 -5.52 -3.09
C ASP A 245 -19.20 -5.40 -4.47
N GLN A 246 -19.23 -4.21 -5.05
CA GLN A 246 -18.57 -3.95 -6.34
C GLN A 246 -17.06 -4.19 -6.25
N ALA A 247 -16.42 -3.74 -5.17
CA ALA A 247 -15.00 -3.97 -4.93
C ALA A 247 -14.67 -5.46 -4.80
N LEU A 248 -15.48 -6.22 -4.06
CA LEU A 248 -15.31 -7.66 -3.91
C LEU A 248 -15.48 -8.40 -5.25
N ILE A 249 -16.53 -8.09 -5.99
CA ILE A 249 -16.78 -8.71 -7.32
C ILE A 249 -15.58 -8.45 -8.26
N ALA A 250 -15.07 -7.22 -8.28
CA ALA A 250 -13.95 -6.87 -9.13
C ALA A 250 -12.65 -7.57 -8.71
N THR A 251 -12.34 -7.57 -7.40
CA THR A 251 -11.08 -8.13 -6.86
C THR A 251 -11.07 -9.65 -6.81
N THR A 252 -12.22 -10.32 -6.95
CA THR A 252 -12.32 -11.79 -7.00
C THR A 252 -12.29 -12.37 -8.42
N ARG A 253 -12.16 -11.55 -9.45
CA ARG A 253 -11.91 -12.06 -10.81
C ARG A 253 -10.56 -12.78 -10.85
N SER A 254 -10.56 -14.08 -11.11
CA SER A 254 -9.34 -14.90 -11.11
C SER A 254 -9.42 -16.02 -12.13
N ASN A 255 -8.27 -16.43 -12.67
CA ASN A 255 -8.12 -17.61 -13.51
C ASN A 255 -7.90 -18.90 -12.69
N GLY A 256 -7.64 -18.80 -11.38
CA GLY A 256 -7.37 -19.91 -10.47
C GLY A 256 -8.04 -19.76 -9.11
N PRO A 257 -7.74 -20.66 -8.15
CA PRO A 257 -8.18 -20.55 -6.77
C PRO A 257 -7.81 -19.22 -6.12
N ILE A 258 -8.65 -18.76 -5.19
CA ILE A 258 -8.49 -17.52 -4.43
C ILE A 258 -8.52 -17.88 -2.95
N ALA A 259 -7.56 -17.34 -2.20
CA ALA A 259 -7.62 -17.38 -0.74
C ALA A 259 -7.79 -15.97 -0.17
N GLY A 260 -8.24 -15.91 1.09
CA GLY A 260 -8.34 -14.66 1.83
C GLY A 260 -8.05 -14.86 3.31
N HIS A 261 -7.42 -13.88 3.91
CA HIS A 261 -7.12 -13.91 5.34
C HIS A 261 -8.40 -13.85 6.18
N LEU A 262 -8.49 -14.70 7.19
CA LEU A 262 -9.52 -14.72 8.23
C LEU A 262 -8.85 -14.64 9.61
N SER A 263 -8.71 -13.43 10.15
CA SER A 263 -8.09 -13.22 11.46
C SER A 263 -9.08 -13.17 12.62
N GLY A 264 -10.39 -13.04 12.34
CA GLY A 264 -11.36 -12.71 13.40
C GLY A 264 -11.46 -11.22 13.72
N GLY A 265 -10.64 -10.36 13.09
CA GLY A 265 -10.79 -8.91 13.10
C GLY A 265 -11.87 -8.45 12.11
N HIS A 266 -12.35 -7.20 12.26
CA HIS A 266 -13.44 -6.68 11.43
C HIS A 266 -13.14 -6.74 9.92
N ASP A 267 -11.96 -6.31 9.48
CA ASP A 267 -11.67 -6.06 8.08
C ASP A 267 -11.57 -7.35 7.27
N SER A 268 -10.66 -8.25 7.65
CA SER A 268 -10.47 -9.53 6.96
C SER A 268 -11.72 -10.42 7.04
N SER A 269 -12.38 -10.45 8.21
CA SER A 269 -13.61 -11.20 8.38
C SER A 269 -14.76 -10.67 7.52
N SER A 270 -14.86 -9.33 7.35
CA SER A 270 -15.84 -8.72 6.45
C SER A 270 -15.59 -9.08 4.98
N VAL A 271 -14.33 -9.12 4.56
CA VAL A 271 -13.96 -9.54 3.19
C VAL A 271 -14.42 -10.98 2.95
N ILE A 272 -14.07 -11.93 3.84
CA ILE A 272 -14.44 -13.33 3.70
C ILE A 272 -15.94 -13.53 3.78
N ALA A 273 -16.59 -12.95 4.80
CA ALA A 273 -18.01 -13.17 5.04
C ALA A 273 -18.84 -12.63 3.86
N ARG A 274 -18.58 -11.40 3.43
CA ARG A 274 -19.36 -10.79 2.35
C ARG A 274 -19.08 -11.46 1.01
N ALA A 275 -17.84 -11.83 0.71
CA ALA A 275 -17.51 -12.57 -0.50
C ALA A 275 -18.16 -13.97 -0.53
N THR A 276 -18.26 -14.66 0.63
CA THR A 276 -18.99 -15.93 0.75
C THR A 276 -20.48 -15.76 0.45
N GLU A 277 -21.11 -14.70 0.98
CA GLU A 277 -22.53 -14.40 0.67
C GLU A 277 -22.72 -14.09 -0.83
N LEU A 278 -21.85 -13.29 -1.42
CA LEU A 278 -21.91 -12.95 -2.85
C LEU A 278 -21.71 -14.17 -3.75
N HIS A 279 -20.83 -15.10 -3.34
CA HIS A 279 -20.67 -16.37 -4.05
C HIS A 279 -21.94 -17.24 -3.96
N ARG A 280 -22.54 -17.37 -2.79
CA ARG A 280 -23.81 -18.11 -2.60
C ARG A 280 -24.97 -17.50 -3.38
N ALA A 281 -24.92 -16.17 -3.58
CA ALA A 281 -25.88 -15.44 -4.41
C ALA A 281 -25.56 -15.49 -5.92
N GLY A 282 -24.51 -16.21 -6.35
CA GLY A 282 -24.11 -16.33 -7.76
C GLY A 282 -23.49 -15.06 -8.34
N ARG A 283 -23.11 -14.08 -7.52
CA ARG A 283 -22.49 -12.82 -7.96
C ARG A 283 -20.97 -12.89 -8.07
N ILE A 284 -20.35 -13.87 -7.46
CA ILE A 284 -18.93 -14.22 -7.55
C ILE A 284 -18.83 -15.67 -8.00
N ASP A 285 -18.04 -15.93 -9.05
CA ASP A 285 -17.95 -17.25 -9.70
C ASP A 285 -17.32 -18.32 -8.81
N ARG A 286 -16.41 -17.94 -7.91
CA ARG A 286 -15.60 -18.87 -7.11
C ARG A 286 -15.78 -18.63 -5.63
N GLN A 287 -15.85 -19.72 -4.88
CA GLN A 287 -15.70 -19.65 -3.43
C GLN A 287 -14.28 -19.23 -3.07
N ILE A 288 -14.16 -18.35 -2.07
CA ILE A 288 -12.88 -17.91 -1.53
C ILE A 288 -12.51 -18.83 -0.38
N GLU A 289 -11.32 -19.41 -0.44
CA GLU A 289 -10.78 -20.19 0.64
C GLU A 289 -10.35 -19.27 1.80
N ALA A 290 -10.87 -19.51 2.99
CA ALA A 290 -10.44 -18.79 4.17
C ALA A 290 -9.11 -19.35 4.70
N ILE A 291 -8.13 -18.50 4.94
CA ILE A 291 -6.85 -18.85 5.57
C ILE A 291 -6.75 -18.14 6.92
N SER A 292 -6.56 -18.88 8.00
CA SER A 292 -6.46 -18.35 9.37
C SER A 292 -5.12 -18.68 10.00
N ALA A 293 -4.39 -17.64 10.46
CA ALA A 293 -3.25 -17.85 11.33
C ALA A 293 -3.72 -17.97 12.78
N ARG A 294 -3.28 -19.02 13.46
CA ARG A 294 -3.65 -19.30 14.86
C ARG A 294 -2.40 -19.37 15.72
N PHE A 295 -2.49 -18.82 16.91
CA PHE A 295 -1.38 -18.68 17.86
C PHE A 295 -1.80 -19.18 19.26
N PRO A 296 -2.13 -20.48 19.43
CA PRO A 296 -2.67 -21.00 20.68
C PRO A 296 -1.77 -20.70 21.88
N GLY A 297 -2.37 -20.05 22.90
CA GLY A 297 -1.67 -19.67 24.12
C GLY A 297 -0.86 -18.38 24.07
N GLU A 298 -0.77 -17.72 22.91
CA GLU A 298 -0.11 -16.42 22.76
C GLU A 298 -1.13 -15.27 22.88
N PRO A 299 -0.68 -14.06 23.31
CA PRO A 299 -1.57 -12.91 23.49
C PRO A 299 -2.28 -12.44 22.21
N GLN A 300 -1.73 -12.75 21.03
CA GLN A 300 -2.29 -12.42 19.73
C GLN A 300 -3.24 -13.49 19.18
N ASP A 301 -3.55 -14.56 19.94
CA ASP A 301 -4.44 -15.59 19.45
C ASP A 301 -5.88 -15.08 19.29
N GLU A 302 -6.37 -15.09 18.07
CA GLU A 302 -7.72 -14.67 17.67
C GLU A 302 -8.60 -15.89 17.26
N THR A 303 -8.18 -17.11 17.62
CA THR A 303 -8.89 -18.36 17.23
C THR A 303 -10.36 -18.33 17.63
N GLU A 304 -10.70 -17.76 18.79
CA GLU A 304 -12.08 -17.64 19.27
C GLU A 304 -12.97 -16.83 18.30
N PHE A 305 -12.42 -15.78 17.71
CA PHE A 305 -13.16 -14.90 16.79
C PHE A 305 -13.19 -15.46 15.36
N SER A 306 -12.08 -16.00 14.86
CA SER A 306 -12.06 -16.63 13.54
C SER A 306 -12.98 -17.86 13.49
N SER A 307 -12.99 -18.69 14.53
CA SER A 307 -13.89 -19.83 14.64
C SER A 307 -15.38 -19.42 14.75
N ALA A 308 -15.68 -18.29 15.37
CA ALA A 308 -17.05 -17.75 15.39
C ALA A 308 -17.51 -17.37 13.97
N VAL A 309 -16.63 -16.83 13.12
CA VAL A 309 -16.94 -16.55 11.71
C VAL A 309 -17.13 -17.84 10.93
N GLU A 310 -16.23 -18.83 11.11
CA GLU A 310 -16.35 -20.14 10.47
C GLU A 310 -17.72 -20.80 10.77
N ALA A 311 -18.10 -20.83 12.04
CA ALA A 311 -19.37 -21.40 12.47
C ALA A 311 -20.57 -20.63 11.90
N HIS A 312 -20.54 -19.30 11.90
CA HIS A 312 -21.61 -18.45 11.38
C HIS A 312 -21.81 -18.63 9.87
N LEU A 313 -20.71 -18.74 9.13
CA LEU A 313 -20.74 -18.91 7.68
C LEU A 313 -20.88 -20.38 7.24
N GLY A 314 -20.69 -21.35 8.13
CA GLY A 314 -20.65 -22.77 7.76
C GLY A 314 -19.48 -23.08 6.81
N ILE A 315 -18.31 -22.50 7.06
CA ILE A 315 -17.06 -22.74 6.32
C ILE A 315 -16.00 -23.27 7.28
N THR A 316 -14.93 -23.81 6.71
CA THR A 316 -13.73 -24.21 7.46
C THR A 316 -12.54 -23.44 6.89
N ALA A 317 -11.80 -22.77 7.76
CA ALA A 317 -10.57 -22.09 7.35
C ALA A 317 -9.39 -23.07 7.36
N THR A 318 -8.52 -22.94 6.37
CA THR A 318 -7.21 -23.59 6.39
C THR A 318 -6.33 -22.87 7.43
N VAL A 319 -5.88 -23.64 8.42
CA VAL A 319 -5.02 -23.10 9.48
C VAL A 319 -3.56 -23.08 9.00
N ILE A 320 -2.95 -21.91 9.02
CA ILE A 320 -1.54 -21.72 8.72
C ILE A 320 -0.79 -21.33 10.01
N GLY A 321 0.42 -21.88 10.18
CA GLY A 321 1.30 -21.49 11.29
C GLY A 321 2.04 -20.18 11.02
N ALA A 322 2.60 -19.58 12.07
CA ALA A 322 3.57 -18.51 11.94
C ALA A 322 4.93 -19.07 11.49
N ARG A 323 5.64 -18.31 10.67
CA ARG A 323 7.04 -18.56 10.34
C ARG A 323 7.92 -17.63 11.16
N ARG A 324 8.93 -18.18 11.83
CA ARG A 324 9.93 -17.35 12.52
C ARG A 324 10.74 -16.54 11.51
N PHE A 325 11.10 -15.33 11.90
CA PHE A 325 12.05 -14.53 11.15
C PHE A 325 13.39 -15.26 11.07
N ASP A 326 13.97 -15.29 9.89
CA ASP A 326 15.27 -15.89 9.60
C ASP A 326 16.19 -14.85 8.96
N LEU A 327 17.29 -14.53 9.62
CA LEU A 327 18.22 -13.50 9.18
C LEU A 327 18.88 -13.84 7.84
N GLU A 328 19.23 -15.10 7.61
CA GLU A 328 19.83 -15.53 6.35
C GLU A 328 18.85 -15.38 5.18
N THR A 329 17.58 -15.74 5.38
CA THR A 329 16.52 -15.49 4.39
C THR A 329 16.37 -13.97 4.11
N ALA A 330 16.45 -13.13 5.13
CA ALA A 330 16.35 -11.67 4.98
C ALA A 330 17.55 -11.10 4.21
N ARG A 331 18.77 -11.59 4.47
CA ARG A 331 20.00 -11.22 3.74
C ARG A 331 19.89 -11.63 2.27
N ALA A 332 19.53 -12.88 2.01
CA ALA A 332 19.36 -13.40 0.67
C ALA A 332 18.31 -12.61 -0.11
N TRP A 333 17.20 -12.24 0.54
CA TRP A 333 16.16 -11.39 -0.04
C TRP A 333 16.71 -10.02 -0.46
N CYS A 334 17.41 -9.32 0.44
CA CYS A 334 18.01 -8.02 0.14
C CYS A 334 19.00 -8.08 -1.04
N ALA A 335 19.86 -9.11 -1.05
CA ALA A 335 20.83 -9.32 -2.13
C ALA A 335 20.14 -9.62 -3.48
N ALA A 336 19.07 -10.41 -3.48
CA ALA A 336 18.37 -10.83 -4.69
C ALA A 336 17.47 -9.73 -5.28
N THR A 337 16.91 -8.84 -4.45
CA THR A 337 15.88 -7.88 -4.88
C THR A 337 16.31 -6.43 -4.81
N TYR A 338 17.35 -6.12 -4.05
CA TYR A 338 17.76 -4.76 -3.68
C TYR A 338 16.67 -3.98 -2.89
N GLN A 339 15.75 -4.71 -2.28
CA GLN A 339 14.70 -4.19 -1.42
C GLN A 339 15.01 -4.46 0.06
N LEU A 340 14.31 -3.77 0.96
CA LEU A 340 14.38 -3.99 2.39
C LEU A 340 13.87 -5.39 2.78
N PRO A 341 14.32 -5.94 3.94
CA PRO A 341 13.75 -7.17 4.46
C PRO A 341 12.29 -6.98 4.87
N LEU A 342 11.50 -8.03 4.75
CA LEU A 342 10.12 -8.04 5.24
C LEU A 342 10.10 -7.85 6.76
N ARG A 343 9.12 -7.08 7.23
CA ARG A 343 8.90 -6.91 8.66
C ARG A 343 8.44 -8.22 9.30
N PRO A 344 8.94 -8.60 10.49
CA PRO A 344 8.62 -9.89 11.12
C PRO A 344 7.13 -10.20 11.26
N ASN A 345 6.30 -9.21 11.61
CA ASN A 345 4.85 -9.42 11.72
C ASN A 345 4.14 -9.72 10.38
N VAL A 346 4.74 -9.36 9.25
CA VAL A 346 4.25 -9.74 7.91
C VAL A 346 4.67 -11.17 7.59
N LEU A 347 5.88 -11.54 8.02
CA LEU A 347 6.41 -12.90 7.86
C LEU A 347 5.63 -13.96 8.65
N ASP A 348 4.88 -13.56 9.67
CA ASP A 348 4.10 -14.51 10.47
C ASP A 348 3.07 -15.27 9.63
N THR A 349 2.52 -14.66 8.59
CA THR A 349 1.40 -15.23 7.83
C THR A 349 1.65 -15.30 6.32
N LEU A 350 2.27 -14.29 5.73
CA LEU A 350 2.38 -14.16 4.27
C LEU A 350 3.14 -15.30 3.59
N PRO A 351 4.31 -15.78 4.08
CA PRO A 351 5.03 -16.88 3.44
C PRO A 351 4.24 -18.19 3.38
N ASN A 352 3.54 -18.51 4.47
CA ASN A 352 2.75 -19.74 4.54
C ASN A 352 1.46 -19.65 3.71
N ALA A 353 0.84 -18.46 3.65
CA ALA A 353 -0.29 -18.21 2.75
C ALA A 353 0.14 -18.33 1.27
N CYS A 354 1.29 -17.77 0.90
CA CYS A 354 1.83 -17.92 -0.45
C CYS A 354 2.14 -19.38 -0.78
N ALA A 355 2.81 -20.11 0.13
CA ALA A 355 3.13 -21.52 -0.08
C ALA A 355 1.87 -22.40 -0.22
N HIS A 356 0.83 -22.11 0.57
CA HIS A 356 -0.45 -22.81 0.46
C HIS A 356 -1.12 -22.57 -0.90
N LEU A 357 -1.18 -21.32 -1.35
CA LEU A 357 -1.72 -20.97 -2.66
C LEU A 357 -0.91 -21.61 -3.80
N GLU A 358 0.43 -21.54 -3.73
CA GLU A 358 1.32 -22.15 -4.71
C GLU A 358 1.05 -23.67 -4.86
N ALA A 359 0.92 -24.39 -3.73
CA ALA A 359 0.61 -25.82 -3.72
C ALA A 359 -0.77 -26.15 -4.33
N GLY A 360 -1.74 -25.25 -4.19
CA GLY A 360 -3.09 -25.36 -4.74
C GLY A 360 -3.25 -24.74 -6.15
N ASN A 361 -2.19 -24.30 -6.80
CA ASN A 361 -2.23 -23.51 -8.05
C ASN A 361 -3.08 -22.22 -7.93
N GLY A 362 -3.21 -21.68 -6.71
CA GLY A 362 -3.86 -20.40 -6.46
C GLY A 362 -2.91 -19.24 -6.71
N ARG A 363 -3.44 -18.14 -7.24
CA ARG A 363 -2.63 -16.96 -7.60
C ARG A 363 -3.08 -15.67 -6.94
N VAL A 364 -4.14 -15.69 -6.16
CA VAL A 364 -4.75 -14.48 -5.58
C VAL A 364 -4.96 -14.64 -4.08
N LEU A 365 -4.48 -13.67 -3.32
CA LEU A 365 -4.68 -13.54 -1.88
C LEU A 365 -5.44 -12.25 -1.58
N LEU A 366 -6.62 -12.35 -0.96
CA LEU A 366 -7.37 -11.20 -0.48
C LEU A 366 -6.98 -10.85 0.95
N THR A 367 -6.90 -9.56 1.25
CA THR A 367 -6.60 -9.07 2.60
C THR A 367 -7.62 -8.06 3.09
N GLY A 368 -7.61 -7.78 4.39
CA GLY A 368 -8.38 -6.70 5.02
C GLY A 368 -7.66 -5.35 5.06
N GLU A 369 -6.53 -5.19 4.34
CA GLU A 369 -5.82 -3.90 4.28
C GLU A 369 -6.74 -2.78 3.78
N GLY A 370 -6.59 -1.58 4.33
CA GLY A 370 -7.46 -0.43 4.08
C GLY A 370 -8.46 -0.17 5.19
N GLY A 371 -8.94 -1.20 5.87
CA GLY A 371 -9.91 -1.03 6.95
C GLY A 371 -9.40 -0.15 8.10
N ASP A 372 -8.17 -0.34 8.52
CA ASP A 372 -7.55 0.49 9.55
C ASP A 372 -7.13 1.88 9.06
N ASP A 373 -6.97 2.06 7.77
CA ASP A 373 -6.51 3.32 7.19
C ASP A 373 -7.59 4.40 7.23
N TRP A 374 -8.80 4.08 6.78
CA TRP A 374 -9.86 5.08 6.67
C TRP A 374 -11.17 4.77 7.40
N LEU A 375 -11.46 3.48 7.72
CA LEU A 375 -12.72 3.12 8.37
C LEU A 375 -12.81 3.51 9.85
N ASN A 376 -11.68 3.79 10.49
CA ASN A 376 -11.64 4.11 11.92
C ASN A 376 -12.31 5.45 12.27
N GLY A 377 -12.41 6.38 11.31
CA GLY A 377 -12.76 7.76 11.59
C GLY A 377 -11.70 8.47 12.45
N SER A 378 -11.62 9.78 12.36
CA SER A 378 -10.68 10.61 13.13
C SER A 378 -11.42 11.81 13.72
N GLN A 379 -10.75 12.54 14.63
CA GLN A 379 -11.27 13.80 15.18
C GLN A 379 -11.03 14.99 14.23
N ALA A 380 -10.46 14.75 13.07
CA ALA A 380 -10.11 15.80 12.11
C ALA A 380 -11.33 16.57 11.56
N HIS A 381 -12.54 16.04 11.72
CA HIS A 381 -13.78 16.75 11.38
C HIS A 381 -14.23 17.76 12.45
N TRP A 382 -13.68 17.74 13.66
CA TRP A 382 -14.08 18.67 14.72
C TRP A 382 -13.79 20.14 14.43
N PRO A 383 -12.60 20.51 13.89
CA PRO A 383 -12.39 21.88 13.41
C PRO A 383 -13.40 22.30 12.33
N ASP A 384 -13.81 21.38 11.45
CA ASP A 384 -14.81 21.66 10.40
C ASP A 384 -16.19 21.93 11.01
N LEU A 385 -16.64 21.11 11.97
CA LEU A 385 -17.89 21.34 12.70
C LEU A 385 -17.89 22.68 13.43
N LEU A 386 -16.75 23.05 14.04
CA LEU A 386 -16.58 24.34 14.73
C LEU A 386 -16.74 25.51 13.75
N LEU A 387 -16.05 25.46 12.60
CA LEU A 387 -16.12 26.48 11.55
C LEU A 387 -17.51 26.60 10.91
N GLN A 388 -18.24 25.48 10.83
CA GLN A 388 -19.61 25.42 10.28
C GLN A 388 -20.69 25.85 11.32
N GLY A 389 -20.30 26.17 12.56
CA GLY A 389 -21.25 26.49 13.62
C GLY A 389 -22.11 25.30 14.11
N ARG A 390 -21.73 24.07 13.79
CA ARG A 390 -22.45 22.84 14.19
C ARG A 390 -22.08 22.38 15.61
N TRP A 391 -22.27 23.28 16.59
CA TRP A 391 -21.85 23.12 17.99
C TRP A 391 -22.49 21.91 18.66
N LEU A 392 -23.78 21.64 18.41
CA LEU A 392 -24.49 20.51 18.99
C LEU A 392 -23.93 19.17 18.49
N ALA A 393 -23.64 19.08 17.21
CA ALA A 393 -23.00 17.88 16.63
C ALA A 393 -21.60 17.67 17.22
N LEU A 394 -20.81 18.75 17.35
CA LEU A 394 -19.48 18.70 17.93
C LEU A 394 -19.50 18.23 19.41
N LEU A 395 -20.39 18.79 20.22
CA LEU A 395 -20.52 18.39 21.63
C LEU A 395 -21.02 16.96 21.77
N ARG A 396 -22.02 16.57 20.97
CA ARG A 396 -22.55 15.21 20.99
C ARG A 396 -21.47 14.17 20.66
N ASP A 397 -20.73 14.37 19.56
CA ASP A 397 -19.64 13.48 19.14
C ASP A 397 -18.52 13.43 20.20
N GLY A 398 -18.18 14.57 20.80
CA GLY A 398 -17.19 14.65 21.86
C GLY A 398 -17.60 13.95 23.15
N LEU A 399 -18.87 14.05 23.56
CA LEU A 399 -19.40 13.35 24.74
C LEU A 399 -19.44 11.85 24.52
N GLN A 400 -19.83 11.39 23.35
CA GLN A 400 -19.82 9.96 22.98
C GLN A 400 -18.41 9.35 23.01
N ARG A 401 -17.38 10.16 22.72
CA ARG A 401 -16.01 9.68 22.71
C ARG A 401 -15.41 9.44 24.11
N TRP A 402 -15.89 10.12 25.11
CA TRP A 402 -15.42 10.00 26.51
C TRP A 402 -16.59 9.82 27.45
N PRO A 403 -17.35 8.72 27.35
CA PRO A 403 -18.55 8.49 28.17
C PRO A 403 -18.23 8.44 29.67
N ASP A 404 -17.03 7.98 30.03
CA ASP A 404 -16.58 7.81 31.41
C ASP A 404 -15.95 9.07 32.04
N ARG A 405 -15.93 10.19 31.30
CA ARG A 405 -15.35 11.45 31.80
C ARG A 405 -16.43 12.45 32.17
N PRO A 406 -16.20 13.28 33.22
CA PRO A 406 -17.10 14.38 33.53
C PRO A 406 -17.35 15.27 32.30
N GLY A 407 -18.61 15.66 32.07
CA GLY A 407 -19.01 16.38 30.85
C GLY A 407 -18.20 17.65 30.58
N TYR A 408 -17.78 18.39 31.62
CA TYR A 408 -16.92 19.58 31.47
C TYR A 408 -15.50 19.24 30.98
N VAL A 409 -14.96 18.07 31.38
CA VAL A 409 -13.64 17.58 30.89
C VAL A 409 -13.75 17.22 29.44
N ALA A 410 -14.80 16.48 29.04
CA ALA A 410 -15.06 16.14 27.67
C ALA A 410 -15.23 17.40 26.79
N ALA A 411 -16.06 18.35 27.22
CA ALA A 411 -16.28 19.62 26.52
C ALA A 411 -14.97 20.41 26.34
N ARG A 412 -14.16 20.56 27.42
CA ARG A 412 -12.86 21.24 27.34
C ARG A 412 -11.93 20.57 26.29
N ARG A 413 -11.88 19.25 26.27
CA ARG A 413 -11.07 18.51 25.29
C ARG A 413 -11.59 18.72 23.87
N VAL A 414 -12.90 18.67 23.66
CA VAL A 414 -13.52 18.93 22.37
C VAL A 414 -13.12 20.32 21.86
N PHE A 415 -13.28 21.37 22.67
CA PHE A 415 -12.89 22.72 22.27
C PHE A 415 -11.39 22.84 21.99
N TYR A 416 -10.56 22.19 22.80
CA TYR A 416 -9.13 22.18 22.59
C TYR A 416 -8.76 21.52 21.24
N HIS A 417 -9.25 20.31 20.99
CA HIS A 417 -8.94 19.58 19.76
C HIS A 417 -9.60 20.15 18.50
N SER A 418 -10.70 20.89 18.63
CA SER A 418 -11.32 21.58 17.50
C SER A 418 -10.71 22.96 17.22
N GLY A 419 -10.32 23.71 18.26
CA GLY A 419 -9.79 25.07 18.14
C GLY A 419 -8.28 25.13 17.88
N MET A 420 -7.47 24.29 18.55
CA MET A 420 -6.02 24.34 18.40
C MET A 420 -5.50 24.13 16.96
N PRO A 421 -6.07 23.25 16.13
CA PRO A 421 -5.68 23.15 14.73
C PRO A 421 -5.95 24.42 13.91
N LEU A 422 -6.88 25.26 14.33
CA LEU A 422 -7.20 26.53 13.64
C LEU A 422 -6.13 27.59 13.86
N VAL A 423 -5.54 27.63 15.08
CA VAL A 423 -4.62 28.69 15.50
C VAL A 423 -3.14 28.27 15.51
N SER A 424 -2.83 26.98 15.54
CA SER A 424 -1.48 26.47 15.68
C SER A 424 -1.08 25.55 14.52
N ARG A 425 0.00 25.93 13.81
CA ARG A 425 0.60 25.07 12.76
C ARG A 425 1.05 23.70 13.30
N ARG A 426 1.60 23.64 14.52
CA ARG A 426 2.04 22.40 15.15
C ARG A 426 0.88 21.41 15.35
N TYR A 427 -0.26 21.88 15.91
CA TYR A 427 -1.43 21.02 16.09
C TYR A 427 -2.07 20.62 14.78
N ARG A 428 -2.03 21.49 13.77
CA ARG A 428 -2.47 21.19 12.42
C ARG A 428 -1.62 20.10 11.78
N ALA A 429 -0.30 20.21 11.88
CA ALA A 429 0.64 19.21 11.38
C ALA A 429 0.44 17.85 12.07
N GLN A 430 0.24 17.81 13.39
CA GLN A 430 -0.08 16.58 14.12
C GLN A 430 -1.39 15.92 13.67
N LEU A 431 -2.37 16.72 13.25
CA LEU A 431 -3.66 16.22 12.76
C LEU A 431 -3.52 15.55 11.39
N PHE A 432 -2.68 16.11 10.50
CA PHE A 432 -2.46 15.57 9.15
C PHE A 432 -1.34 14.52 9.09
N HIS A 433 -0.34 14.67 9.94
CA HIS A 433 0.82 13.78 10.02
C HIS A 433 1.02 13.29 11.46
N PRO A 434 0.24 12.31 11.95
CA PRO A 434 0.37 11.80 13.32
C PRO A 434 1.79 11.34 13.68
N GLN A 435 2.59 10.96 12.69
CA GLN A 435 4.00 10.62 12.83
C GLN A 435 4.89 11.80 13.24
N LEU A 436 4.43 13.05 13.07
CA LEU A 436 5.13 14.25 13.55
C LEU A 436 4.86 14.55 15.05
N ALA A 437 4.30 13.62 15.79
CA ALA A 437 4.05 13.78 17.24
C ALA A 437 5.32 14.10 18.03
N TYR A 438 6.50 13.74 17.52
CA TYR A 438 7.81 14.04 18.11
C TYR A 438 8.33 15.47 17.84
N GLY A 439 7.56 16.34 17.18
CA GLY A 439 7.98 17.71 16.84
C GLY A 439 8.83 17.78 15.56
N ALA A 440 9.44 18.93 15.31
CA ALA A 440 10.32 19.15 14.14
C ALA A 440 11.78 18.69 14.39
N GLU A 441 12.11 18.21 15.57
CA GLU A 441 13.45 17.75 15.92
C GLU A 441 13.67 16.30 15.50
N ALA A 442 14.92 15.93 15.21
CA ALA A 442 15.29 14.55 14.96
C ALA A 442 14.95 13.68 16.17
N PRO A 443 14.46 12.43 15.97
CA PRO A 443 14.22 11.53 17.09
C PRO A 443 15.51 11.24 17.87
N PRO A 444 15.45 10.97 19.18
CA PRO A 444 16.64 10.82 20.03
C PRO A 444 17.57 9.66 19.64
N TRP A 445 17.08 8.68 18.90
CA TRP A 445 17.90 7.59 18.38
C TRP A 445 18.66 7.94 17.10
N VAL A 446 18.39 9.09 16.46
CA VAL A 446 19.08 9.59 15.27
C VAL A 446 20.10 10.65 15.72
N ARG A 447 21.35 10.49 15.29
CA ARG A 447 22.39 11.45 15.64
C ARG A 447 22.11 12.82 15.05
N ALA A 448 22.26 13.85 15.89
CA ALA A 448 21.91 15.23 15.52
C ALA A 448 22.80 15.78 14.39
N ASP A 449 24.10 15.47 14.43
CA ASP A 449 25.07 15.87 13.40
C ASP A 449 24.75 15.29 12.02
N TRP A 450 24.35 14.02 11.97
CA TRP A 450 23.91 13.39 10.74
C TRP A 450 22.57 13.95 10.26
N ALA A 451 21.60 14.10 11.14
CA ALA A 451 20.29 14.66 10.81
C ALA A 451 20.38 16.07 10.20
N GLU A 452 21.30 16.91 10.73
CA GLU A 452 21.59 18.24 10.17
C GLU A 452 22.24 18.12 8.79
N ARG A 453 23.26 17.28 8.62
CA ARG A 453 23.97 17.07 7.36
C ARG A 453 23.05 16.65 6.21
N ILE A 454 22.07 15.80 6.48
CA ILE A 454 21.11 15.33 5.47
C ILE A 454 19.88 16.24 5.33
N GLY A 455 19.82 17.35 6.06
CA GLY A 455 18.70 18.30 6.03
C GLY A 455 17.36 17.70 6.51
N LEU A 456 17.39 16.74 7.44
CA LEU A 456 16.23 15.94 7.83
C LEU A 456 15.07 16.81 8.36
N ARG A 457 15.38 17.89 9.07
CA ARG A 457 14.38 18.82 9.60
C ARG A 457 13.61 19.55 8.50
N ASP A 458 14.30 19.99 7.46
CA ASP A 458 13.70 20.79 6.39
C ASP A 458 12.80 19.94 5.50
N ARG A 459 13.12 18.67 5.34
CA ARG A 459 12.35 17.70 4.58
C ARG A 459 10.93 17.50 5.14
N TRP A 460 10.72 17.66 6.44
CA TRP A 460 9.41 17.47 7.08
C TRP A 460 8.50 18.69 7.07
N GLN A 461 8.89 19.75 6.41
CA GLN A 461 8.13 21.01 6.34
C GLN A 461 7.29 21.13 5.05
N ASP A 462 7.46 20.22 4.10
CA ASP A 462 6.72 20.28 2.84
C ASP A 462 5.36 19.58 2.94
N ASP A 463 4.32 20.39 3.16
CA ASP A 463 2.91 19.97 3.26
C ASP A 463 2.19 20.07 1.90
N HIS A 464 2.89 19.85 0.78
CA HIS A 464 2.26 20.00 -0.52
C HIS A 464 1.16 18.96 -0.75
N ILE A 465 -0.09 19.40 -0.70
CA ILE A 465 -1.27 18.61 -1.08
C ILE A 465 -1.64 18.98 -2.52
N PRO A 466 -1.48 18.06 -3.49
CA PRO A 466 -1.68 18.36 -4.91
C PRO A 466 -3.14 18.52 -5.31
N VAL A 467 -4.09 18.39 -4.39
CA VAL A 467 -5.53 18.37 -4.64
C VAL A 467 -6.23 19.46 -3.84
N ARG A 468 -7.28 20.04 -4.38
CA ARG A 468 -8.17 20.96 -3.65
C ARG A 468 -9.05 20.15 -2.69
N LEU A 469 -8.69 20.12 -1.42
CA LEU A 469 -9.41 19.44 -0.36
C LEU A 469 -10.22 20.43 0.48
N LYS A 470 -11.45 20.06 0.80
CA LYS A 470 -12.36 20.84 1.64
C LYS A 470 -12.17 20.45 3.10
N GLY A 471 -11.87 21.43 3.95
CA GLY A 471 -11.80 21.22 5.41
C GLY A 471 -10.65 20.34 5.91
N PHE A 472 -10.66 20.12 7.22
CA PHE A 472 -9.64 19.35 7.93
C PHE A 472 -9.85 17.84 7.80
N ALA A 473 -11.11 17.39 7.76
CA ALA A 473 -11.44 15.98 7.63
C ALA A 473 -10.90 15.38 6.32
N GLN A 474 -11.15 16.04 5.17
CA GLN A 474 -10.64 15.57 3.88
C GLN A 474 -9.11 15.59 3.82
N LYS A 475 -8.46 16.64 4.35
CA LYS A 475 -7.00 16.73 4.41
C LYS A 475 -6.38 15.60 5.25
N ASN A 476 -6.96 15.30 6.41
CA ASN A 476 -6.50 14.19 7.24
C ASN A 476 -6.66 12.84 6.52
N ARG A 477 -7.82 12.59 5.89
CA ARG A 477 -8.06 11.35 5.14
C ARG A 477 -7.09 11.22 3.97
N PHE A 478 -6.87 12.30 3.22
CA PHE A 478 -5.92 12.32 2.12
C PHE A 478 -4.48 12.05 2.59
N ALA A 479 -4.06 12.65 3.70
CA ALA A 479 -2.74 12.40 4.28
C ALA A 479 -2.54 10.94 4.70
N VAL A 480 -3.58 10.29 5.25
CA VAL A 480 -3.56 8.85 5.55
C VAL A 480 -3.48 8.02 4.27
N PHE A 481 -4.23 8.41 3.23
CA PHE A 481 -4.23 7.75 1.93
C PHE A 481 -2.87 7.83 1.23
N THR A 482 -2.21 8.99 1.29
CA THR A 482 -0.97 9.27 0.55
C THR A 482 0.31 9.10 1.38
N THR A 483 0.25 8.47 2.55
CA THR A 483 1.44 8.32 3.39
C THR A 483 2.55 7.51 2.71
N ALA A 484 3.75 8.07 2.60
CA ALA A 484 4.92 7.42 2.03
C ALA A 484 5.35 6.14 2.80
N ARG A 485 5.07 6.08 4.11
CA ARG A 485 5.31 4.89 4.94
C ARG A 485 4.61 3.64 4.41
N ARG A 486 3.39 3.79 3.86
CA ARG A 486 2.64 2.68 3.28
C ARG A 486 3.41 2.08 2.12
N HIS A 487 3.90 2.91 1.20
CA HIS A 487 4.53 2.45 -0.04
C HIS A 487 5.80 1.64 0.22
N VAL A 488 6.63 2.04 1.19
CA VAL A 488 7.85 1.29 1.54
C VAL A 488 7.53 -0.12 2.05
N ASN A 489 6.53 -0.26 2.91
CA ASN A 489 6.12 -1.57 3.43
C ASN A 489 5.39 -2.40 2.38
N ALA A 490 4.51 -1.77 1.60
CA ALA A 490 3.71 -2.41 0.58
C ALA A 490 4.56 -2.97 -0.56
N ASP A 491 5.51 -2.18 -1.08
CA ASP A 491 6.39 -2.61 -2.17
C ASP A 491 7.12 -3.92 -1.81
N ASN A 492 7.62 -4.05 -0.57
CA ASN A 492 8.31 -5.25 -0.11
C ASN A 492 7.38 -6.46 0.03
N MET A 493 6.19 -6.26 0.61
CA MET A 493 5.19 -7.31 0.79
C MET A 493 4.69 -7.84 -0.57
N LEU A 494 4.40 -6.93 -1.50
CA LEU A 494 3.98 -7.28 -2.85
C LEU A 494 5.07 -8.02 -3.60
N ALA A 495 6.31 -7.49 -3.58
CA ALA A 495 7.44 -8.13 -4.23
C ALA A 495 7.68 -9.56 -3.72
N TYR A 496 7.53 -9.79 -2.41
CA TYR A 496 7.64 -11.14 -1.84
C TYR A 496 6.54 -12.07 -2.37
N ALA A 497 5.27 -11.66 -2.27
CA ALA A 497 4.15 -12.49 -2.75
C ALA A 497 4.28 -12.80 -4.24
N GLU A 498 4.68 -11.81 -5.02
CA GLU A 498 4.87 -11.93 -6.47
C GLU A 498 6.02 -12.86 -6.84
N SER A 499 7.11 -12.87 -6.06
CA SER A 499 8.20 -13.84 -6.24
C SER A 499 7.75 -15.29 -5.99
N ARG A 500 6.59 -15.47 -5.36
CA ARG A 500 5.94 -16.77 -5.10
C ARG A 500 4.72 -17.00 -6.02
N GLY A 501 4.51 -16.17 -7.02
CA GLY A 501 3.38 -16.29 -7.93
C GLY A 501 2.02 -15.94 -7.32
N VAL A 502 2.00 -15.12 -6.28
CA VAL A 502 0.76 -14.70 -5.61
C VAL A 502 0.54 -13.20 -5.77
N GLU A 503 -0.60 -12.82 -6.30
CA GLU A 503 -1.09 -11.44 -6.32
C GLU A 503 -1.90 -11.14 -5.05
N ILE A 504 -1.45 -10.15 -4.27
CA ILE A 504 -2.22 -9.64 -3.15
C ILE A 504 -3.21 -8.60 -3.65
N ARG A 505 -4.47 -8.69 -3.21
CA ARG A 505 -5.53 -7.73 -3.53
C ARG A 505 -6.21 -7.23 -2.27
N HIS A 506 -6.58 -5.97 -2.28
CA HIS A 506 -7.11 -5.24 -1.14
C HIS A 506 -8.50 -4.66 -1.44
N PRO A 507 -9.61 -5.42 -1.26
CA PRO A 507 -10.95 -4.94 -1.60
C PRO A 507 -11.35 -3.63 -0.91
N LEU A 508 -10.85 -3.38 0.31
CA LEU A 508 -11.10 -2.15 1.03
C LEU A 508 -10.29 -0.94 0.50
N HIS A 509 -9.33 -1.16 -0.41
CA HIS A 509 -8.59 -0.11 -1.13
C HIS A 509 -9.17 0.16 -2.54
N ASP A 510 -10.43 -0.07 -2.74
CA ASP A 510 -11.11 0.28 -3.99
C ASP A 510 -11.28 1.81 -4.12
N LEU A 511 -10.99 2.35 -5.30
CA LEU A 511 -11.05 3.79 -5.55
C LEU A 511 -12.46 4.38 -5.36
N ARG A 512 -13.52 3.60 -5.65
CA ARG A 512 -14.92 3.99 -5.44
C ARG A 512 -15.24 4.14 -3.97
N LEU A 513 -14.78 3.18 -3.13
CA LEU A 513 -14.86 3.26 -1.68
C LEU A 513 -14.09 4.47 -1.12
N THR A 514 -12.89 4.72 -1.63
CA THR A 514 -12.09 5.86 -1.18
C THR A 514 -12.74 7.19 -1.54
N ARG A 515 -13.24 7.34 -2.76
CA ARG A 515 -13.99 8.54 -3.17
C ARG A 515 -15.22 8.77 -2.27
N PHE A 516 -15.97 7.73 -1.98
CA PHE A 516 -17.07 7.76 -1.03
C PHE A 516 -16.61 8.23 0.35
N TYR A 517 -15.51 7.68 0.86
CA TYR A 517 -14.93 8.08 2.15
C TYR A 517 -14.50 9.53 2.21
N MET A 518 -13.84 9.99 1.17
CA MET A 518 -13.38 11.37 1.09
C MET A 518 -14.54 12.36 1.14
N GLY A 519 -15.72 11.98 0.63
CA GLY A 519 -16.94 12.80 0.60
C GLY A 519 -17.84 12.67 1.83
N ALA A 520 -17.73 11.58 2.60
CA ALA A 520 -18.67 11.30 3.69
C ALA A 520 -18.51 12.26 4.89
N ASP A 521 -19.61 12.49 5.61
CA ASP A 521 -19.59 13.29 6.86
C ASP A 521 -18.72 12.59 7.93
N GLY A 522 -17.84 13.36 8.56
CA GLY A 522 -16.97 12.86 9.62
C GLY A 522 -17.71 12.29 10.83
N THR A 523 -18.90 12.83 11.14
CA THR A 523 -19.74 12.33 12.26
C THR A 523 -20.30 10.94 11.97
N THR A 524 -20.60 10.61 10.71
CA THR A 524 -21.12 9.31 10.31
C THR A 524 -20.11 8.18 10.48
N MET A 525 -18.82 8.48 10.35
CA MET A 525 -17.76 7.48 10.50
C MET A 525 -17.70 6.83 11.88
N ARG A 526 -18.25 7.50 12.89
CA ARG A 526 -18.27 7.09 14.29
C ARG A 526 -19.62 7.42 14.94
N ALA A 527 -20.71 7.17 14.24
CA ALA A 527 -22.04 7.59 14.67
C ALA A 527 -22.46 7.03 16.05
N ASP A 528 -21.88 5.92 16.49
CA ASP A 528 -22.06 5.32 17.81
C ASP A 528 -20.87 5.58 18.77
N GLY A 529 -19.91 6.45 18.37
CA GLY A 529 -18.67 6.70 19.12
C GLY A 529 -17.58 5.65 18.90
N GLU A 530 -17.88 4.52 18.27
CA GLU A 530 -16.96 3.41 18.06
C GLU A 530 -16.27 3.45 16.68
N ARG A 531 -15.14 2.74 16.56
CA ARG A 531 -14.41 2.63 15.31
C ARG A 531 -15.19 1.82 14.28
N LYS A 532 -14.93 2.09 12.98
CA LYS A 532 -15.43 1.30 11.84
C LYS A 532 -16.95 1.17 11.81
N TYR A 533 -17.66 2.21 12.25
CA TYR A 533 -19.12 2.18 12.34
C TYR A 533 -19.79 1.75 11.02
N LEU A 534 -19.40 2.35 9.89
CA LEU A 534 -19.98 2.02 8.59
C LEU A 534 -19.78 0.55 8.22
N LEU A 535 -18.57 0.02 8.42
CA LEU A 535 -18.28 -1.39 8.15
C LEU A 535 -19.09 -2.30 9.06
N ARG A 536 -19.12 -2.01 10.36
CA ARG A 536 -19.86 -2.83 11.34
C ARG A 536 -21.36 -2.86 11.03
N GLU A 537 -21.94 -1.73 10.68
CA GLU A 537 -23.37 -1.66 10.34
C GLU A 537 -23.67 -2.31 8.98
N ALA A 538 -22.81 -2.11 7.98
CA ALA A 538 -22.97 -2.78 6.69
C ALA A 538 -22.84 -4.31 6.78
N MET A 539 -22.12 -4.81 7.79
CA MET A 539 -21.94 -6.25 8.05
C MET A 539 -22.92 -6.82 9.07
N ARG A 540 -23.97 -6.07 9.43
CA ARG A 540 -25.04 -6.58 10.30
C ARG A 540 -25.72 -7.78 9.64
N GLY A 541 -25.78 -8.91 10.35
CA GLY A 541 -26.30 -10.19 9.85
C GLY A 541 -25.31 -10.99 8.97
N THR A 542 -24.30 -10.35 8.39
CA THR A 542 -23.22 -10.98 7.61
C THR A 542 -22.10 -11.51 8.51
N LEU A 543 -21.73 -10.74 9.55
CA LEU A 543 -20.79 -11.17 10.59
C LEU A 543 -21.53 -11.62 11.86
N PRO A 544 -20.98 -12.60 12.61
CA PRO A 544 -21.49 -12.90 13.94
C PRO A 544 -21.33 -11.68 14.86
N GLU A 545 -22.33 -11.42 15.71
CA GLU A 545 -22.36 -10.22 16.59
C GLU A 545 -21.13 -10.14 17.50
N LYS A 546 -20.58 -11.28 17.93
CA LYS A 546 -19.34 -11.37 18.70
C LYS A 546 -18.16 -10.68 18.00
N VAL A 547 -18.03 -10.84 16.69
CA VAL A 547 -16.98 -10.23 15.86
C VAL A 547 -17.38 -8.81 15.48
N ARG A 548 -18.64 -8.59 15.07
CA ARG A 548 -19.13 -7.28 14.64
C ARG A 548 -19.02 -6.21 15.73
N LEU A 549 -19.25 -6.59 16.99
CA LEU A 549 -19.19 -5.67 18.15
C LEU A 549 -17.88 -5.72 18.92
N ARG A 550 -16.88 -6.43 18.41
CA ARG A 550 -15.55 -6.53 19.03
C ARG A 550 -14.89 -5.15 19.15
N ARG A 551 -14.33 -4.83 20.33
CA ARG A 551 -13.66 -3.55 20.62
C ARG A 551 -12.15 -3.66 20.73
N ASP A 552 -11.66 -4.83 21.15
CA ASP A 552 -10.23 -5.13 21.27
C ASP A 552 -9.61 -5.44 19.91
N LYS A 553 -8.28 -5.38 19.86
CA LYS A 553 -7.49 -5.75 18.70
C LYS A 553 -6.27 -6.54 19.17
N ALA A 554 -5.96 -7.64 18.49
CA ALA A 554 -4.74 -8.39 18.74
C ALA A 554 -3.49 -7.55 18.45
N VAL A 555 -2.47 -7.73 19.27
CA VAL A 555 -1.19 -7.02 19.16
C VAL A 555 -0.11 -8.01 18.78
N PHE A 556 0.33 -7.98 17.53
CA PHE A 556 1.38 -8.84 16.97
C PHE A 556 2.80 -8.33 17.29
N ALA A 557 3.04 -7.97 18.55
CA ALA A 557 4.33 -7.42 18.97
C ALA A 557 5.31 -8.48 19.47
N THR A 558 4.81 -9.62 19.95
CA THR A 558 5.63 -10.71 20.50
C THR A 558 6.65 -11.22 19.47
N HIS A 559 6.21 -11.53 18.28
CA HIS A 559 7.08 -12.00 17.19
C HIS A 559 8.09 -10.95 16.73
N LEU A 560 7.73 -9.67 16.76
CA LEU A 560 8.68 -8.60 16.47
C LEU A 560 9.79 -8.52 17.54
N VAL A 561 9.43 -8.63 18.83
CA VAL A 561 10.41 -8.66 19.93
C VAL A 561 11.32 -9.86 19.82
N ASP A 562 10.77 -11.05 19.58
CA ASP A 562 11.52 -12.28 19.42
C ASP A 562 12.48 -12.21 18.23
N ALA A 563 12.01 -11.76 17.06
CA ALA A 563 12.83 -11.60 15.86
C ALA A 563 13.96 -10.59 16.06
N ILE A 564 13.69 -9.43 16.66
CA ILE A 564 14.73 -8.45 16.97
C ILE A 564 15.76 -9.05 17.94
N SER A 565 15.31 -9.79 18.94
CA SER A 565 16.20 -10.44 19.91
C SER A 565 17.08 -11.49 19.25
N ASP A 566 16.55 -12.28 18.33
CA ASP A 566 17.30 -13.29 17.57
C ASP A 566 18.35 -12.63 16.67
N ILE A 567 17.99 -11.58 15.94
CA ILE A 567 18.92 -10.81 15.11
C ILE A 567 20.06 -10.24 15.96
N LEU A 568 19.74 -9.62 17.12
CA LEU A 568 20.72 -8.94 17.96
C LEU A 568 21.66 -9.91 18.68
N ARG A 569 21.33 -11.20 18.83
CA ARG A 569 22.29 -12.23 19.30
C ARG A 569 23.41 -12.47 18.29
N GLU A 570 23.09 -12.44 17.00
CA GLU A 570 24.08 -12.60 15.93
C GLU A 570 24.79 -11.28 15.61
N ARG A 571 24.03 -10.17 15.63
CA ARG A 571 24.50 -8.84 15.27
C ARG A 571 24.14 -7.82 16.35
N PRO A 572 25.00 -7.59 17.34
CA PRO A 572 24.79 -6.58 18.38
C PRO A 572 24.59 -5.18 17.81
N ILE A 573 23.82 -4.34 18.51
CA ILE A 573 23.51 -2.96 18.09
C ILE A 573 24.78 -2.18 17.73
N GLU A 574 25.85 -2.37 18.50
CA GLU A 574 27.13 -1.67 18.33
C GLU A 574 27.86 -2.00 17.00
N ARG A 575 27.52 -3.15 16.41
CA ARG A 575 28.11 -3.61 15.14
C ARG A 575 27.24 -3.36 13.93
N MET A 576 26.13 -2.65 14.12
CA MET A 576 25.28 -2.27 12.99
C MET A 576 25.99 -1.22 12.14
N ARG A 577 25.90 -1.32 10.82
CA ARG A 577 26.48 -0.35 9.87
C ARG A 577 25.97 1.08 10.09
N CYS A 578 24.69 1.23 10.41
CA CYS A 578 24.14 2.54 10.72
C CYS A 578 24.71 3.16 12.01
N VAL A 579 25.25 2.35 12.94
CA VAL A 579 26.03 2.80 14.11
C VAL A 579 27.45 3.16 13.71
N GLU A 580 28.12 2.27 12.97
CA GLU A 580 29.50 2.50 12.47
C GLU A 580 29.59 3.75 11.59
N LEU A 581 28.57 4.02 10.78
CA LEU A 581 28.46 5.21 9.94
C LEU A 581 28.08 6.48 10.75
N GLY A 582 27.79 6.35 12.04
CA GLY A 582 27.44 7.48 12.90
C GLY A 582 26.04 8.04 12.63
N TRP A 583 25.08 7.23 12.21
CA TRP A 583 23.71 7.66 11.92
C TRP A 583 22.77 7.56 13.13
N VAL A 584 23.00 6.56 13.99
CA VAL A 584 22.13 6.28 15.13
C VAL A 584 22.89 6.22 16.44
N GLU A 585 22.19 6.48 17.55
CA GLU A 585 22.70 6.41 18.92
C GLU A 585 22.42 5.02 19.52
N PRO A 586 23.44 4.15 19.66
CA PRO A 586 23.24 2.77 20.11
C PRO A 586 22.68 2.68 21.53
N ALA A 587 23.05 3.61 22.43
CA ALA A 587 22.52 3.66 23.78
C ALA A 587 21.01 3.88 23.82
N VAL A 588 20.49 4.76 22.96
CA VAL A 588 19.05 5.04 22.88
C VAL A 588 18.30 3.84 22.28
N LEU A 589 18.85 3.17 21.27
CA LEU A 589 18.23 1.96 20.71
C LEU A 589 18.12 0.84 21.75
N ARG A 590 19.13 0.67 22.64
CA ARG A 590 19.06 -0.27 23.77
C ARG A 590 17.95 0.12 24.77
N GLN A 591 17.88 1.39 25.14
CA GLN A 591 16.82 1.88 26.03
C GLN A 591 15.41 1.67 25.48
N LEU A 592 15.24 1.66 24.16
CA LEU A 592 13.98 1.29 23.52
C LEU A 592 13.68 -0.21 23.61
N LEU A 593 14.68 -1.05 23.59
CA LEU A 593 14.53 -2.53 23.59
C LEU A 593 14.24 -3.08 25.00
N GLU A 594 14.95 -2.62 26.02
CA GLU A 594 14.89 -3.16 27.38
C GLU A 594 13.49 -3.35 27.96
N PRO A 595 12.58 -2.33 27.89
CA PRO A 595 11.21 -2.48 28.40
C PRO A 595 10.42 -3.58 27.67
N HIS A 596 10.73 -3.83 26.40
CA HIS A 596 10.04 -4.85 25.59
C HIS A 596 10.52 -6.25 25.91
N LEU A 597 11.81 -6.42 26.21
CA LEU A 597 12.34 -7.70 26.70
C LEU A 597 11.72 -8.05 28.06
N ALA A 598 11.63 -7.08 28.98
CA ALA A 598 10.97 -7.25 30.26
C ALA A 598 9.48 -7.58 30.10
N TRP A 599 8.77 -6.86 29.21
CA TRP A 599 7.38 -7.13 28.87
C TRP A 599 7.18 -8.55 28.31
N ARG A 600 8.06 -8.97 27.40
CA ARG A 600 8.01 -10.32 26.82
C ARG A 600 8.26 -11.40 27.87
N ALA A 601 9.25 -11.21 28.75
CA ALA A 601 9.58 -12.11 29.85
C ALA A 601 8.44 -12.23 30.88
N ALA A 602 7.65 -11.17 31.08
CA ALA A 602 6.47 -11.14 31.94
C ALA A 602 5.22 -11.79 31.30
N GLY A 603 5.35 -12.38 30.11
CA GLY A 603 4.25 -13.06 29.40
C GLY A 603 3.43 -12.16 28.48
N ALA A 604 3.88 -10.94 28.22
CA ALA A 604 3.33 -10.02 27.20
C ALA A 604 1.83 -9.71 27.35
N ARG A 605 1.29 -9.73 28.59
CA ARG A 605 -0.17 -9.54 28.87
C ARG A 605 -0.57 -8.09 29.04
N ASP A 606 0.38 -7.24 29.42
CA ASP A 606 0.15 -5.80 29.60
C ASP A 606 0.24 -5.05 28.26
N PRO A 607 -0.29 -3.81 28.18
CA PRO A 607 -0.11 -2.98 27.00
C PRO A 607 1.37 -2.86 26.62
N LEU A 608 1.64 -2.86 25.31
CA LEU A 608 3.00 -2.70 24.78
C LEU A 608 3.64 -1.40 25.31
N PRO A 609 4.87 -1.42 25.87
CA PRO A 609 5.51 -0.26 26.47
C PRO A 609 5.63 0.95 25.53
N SER A 610 6.02 0.68 24.27
CA SER A 610 6.17 1.71 23.22
C SER A 610 6.26 1.05 21.84
N SER A 611 6.53 1.82 20.79
CA SER A 611 6.77 1.26 19.45
C SER A 611 8.23 0.82 19.27
N LEU A 612 8.46 -0.44 18.88
CA LEU A 612 9.76 -0.95 18.44
C LEU A 612 10.09 -0.65 16.97
N SER A 613 9.21 0.05 16.26
CA SER A 613 9.45 0.38 14.85
C SER A 613 10.79 1.09 14.61
N PRO A 614 11.27 2.02 15.45
CA PRO A 614 12.57 2.66 15.24
C PRO A 614 13.74 1.66 15.22
N LEU A 615 13.76 0.72 16.16
CA LEU A 615 14.81 -0.30 16.21
C LEU A 615 14.72 -1.25 14.99
N TRP A 616 13.52 -1.65 14.60
CA TRP A 616 13.34 -2.43 13.38
C TRP A 616 13.82 -1.68 12.14
N PHE A 617 13.53 -0.39 12.01
CA PHE A 617 13.97 0.39 10.85
C PHE A 617 15.49 0.54 10.79
N ALA A 618 16.15 0.70 11.93
CA ALA A 618 17.61 0.68 12.00
C ALA A 618 18.18 -0.68 11.57
N LEU A 619 17.64 -1.79 12.10
CA LEU A 619 18.05 -3.15 11.73
C LEU A 619 17.78 -3.48 10.25
N ALA A 620 16.62 -3.11 9.75
CA ALA A 620 16.28 -3.33 8.34
C ALA A 620 17.21 -2.57 7.40
N SER A 621 17.57 -1.33 7.76
CA SER A 621 18.56 -0.54 7.02
C SER A 621 19.93 -1.19 7.06
N ASP A 622 20.34 -1.70 8.21
CA ASP A 622 21.60 -2.39 8.41
C ASP A 622 21.73 -3.63 7.53
N ILE A 623 20.73 -4.51 7.56
CA ILE A 623 20.67 -5.73 6.72
C ILE A 623 20.71 -5.35 5.23
N TRP A 624 19.99 -4.30 4.85
CA TRP A 624 19.95 -3.84 3.47
C TRP A 624 21.30 -3.24 3.01
N LEU A 625 21.93 -2.39 3.83
CA LEU A 625 23.23 -1.79 3.53
C LEU A 625 24.29 -2.85 3.25
N GLU A 626 24.35 -3.88 4.08
CA GLU A 626 25.32 -4.96 3.94
C GLU A 626 25.08 -5.82 2.69
N ASN A 627 23.82 -6.15 2.38
CA ASN A 627 23.52 -7.18 1.39
C ASN A 627 23.07 -6.65 0.04
N ALA A 628 22.33 -5.53 -0.02
CA ALA A 628 21.90 -4.91 -1.25
C ALA A 628 22.89 -3.87 -1.75
N PHE A 629 23.38 -3.01 -0.86
CA PHE A 629 24.31 -1.94 -1.20
C PHE A 629 25.77 -2.39 -1.16
N GLN A 630 26.09 -3.40 -0.34
CA GLN A 630 27.43 -3.99 -0.14
C GLN A 630 28.41 -3.00 0.49
N LEU A 631 27.96 -2.29 1.52
CA LEU A 631 28.77 -1.47 2.41
C LEU A 631 29.26 -2.29 3.61
#